data_99fd91fa79b84c1fca0e25cc0de04077
#
_entry.id   99fd91fa79b84c1fca0e25cc0de04077
#
_cell.length_a   1.000
_cell.length_b   1.000
_cell.length_c   1.000
_cell.angle_alpha   90.00
_cell.angle_beta   90.00
_cell.angle_gamma   90.00
#
_symmetry.space_group_name_H-M   'P 1'
#
loop_
_entity.id
_entity.type
_entity.pdbx_description
1 polymer ?
#
loop_
_entity_poly.entity_id
_entity_poly.type
_entity_poly.pdbx_seq_one_letter_code
_entity_poly.pdbx_strand_id
1 'polypeptide(L)'
;MASDLRKQQALEYHAKGRPGKIEVVPTKEAKTQRDLSLAYSPGVAAPCLEIAANPEDVYKYTAKGNLVAVISNGTAVLGLGDIGPEAGKPVMEGKGVLFKIFRSEEHTSELQSRFGI
;
A
#
# COMPACT_ATOMS: atom_id res chain seq x y z
N MET A 1 7.73 29.64 -15.48
CA MET A 1 8.31 29.17 -16.73
C MET A 1 8.31 27.64 -16.76
N ALA A 2 9.41 27.01 -17.18
CA ALA A 2 9.46 25.56 -17.27
C ALA A 2 9.19 24.88 -15.92
N SER A 3 9.75 25.43 -14.83
CA SER A 3 9.52 24.89 -13.49
C SER A 3 8.09 25.06 -13.02
N ASP A 4 7.44 26.17 -13.39
CA ASP A 4 6.04 26.42 -13.04
C ASP A 4 5.12 25.47 -13.81
N LEU A 5 5.42 25.23 -15.09
CA LEU A 5 4.65 24.29 -15.90
C LEU A 5 4.76 22.87 -15.36
N ARG A 6 5.97 22.47 -14.99
CA ARG A 6 6.20 21.14 -14.41
C ARG A 6 5.47 20.98 -13.09
N LYS A 7 5.50 22.04 -12.27
CA LYS A 7 4.79 22.06 -11.00
C LYS A 7 3.28 21.89 -11.23
N GLN A 8 2.74 22.61 -12.21
CA GLN A 8 1.35 22.54 -12.56
C GLN A 8 0.97 21.14 -13.02
N GLN A 9 1.80 20.53 -13.86
CA GLN A 9 1.59 19.17 -14.36
C GLN A 9 1.60 18.15 -13.21
N ALA A 10 2.50 18.33 -12.24
CA ALA A 10 2.57 17.43 -11.09
C ALA A 10 1.32 17.54 -10.23
N LEU A 11 0.83 18.76 -10.02
CA LEU A 11 -0.40 18.97 -9.25
C LEU A 11 -1.60 18.33 -9.95
N GLU A 12 -1.71 18.50 -11.26
CA GLU A 12 -2.78 17.90 -12.04
C GLU A 12 -2.70 16.36 -12.01
N TYR A 13 -1.50 15.84 -12.12
CA TYR A 13 -1.29 14.38 -12.06
C TYR A 13 -1.85 13.79 -10.77
N HIS A 14 -1.65 14.48 -9.65
CA HIS A 14 -2.10 13.97 -8.36
C HIS A 14 -3.58 14.22 -8.08
N ALA A 15 -4.15 15.24 -8.68
CA ALA A 15 -5.54 15.63 -8.39
C ALA A 15 -6.56 15.09 -9.38
N LYS A 16 -6.18 14.90 -10.62
CA LYS A 16 -7.10 14.56 -11.70
C LYS A 16 -7.64 13.14 -11.55
N GLY A 17 -8.94 12.98 -11.84
CA GLY A 17 -9.61 11.72 -11.67
C GLY A 17 -9.81 11.44 -10.18
N ARG A 18 -9.44 10.25 -9.72
CA ARG A 18 -9.45 9.98 -8.28
C ARG A 18 -8.22 10.60 -7.65
N PRO A 19 -8.39 11.36 -6.55
CA PRO A 19 -7.24 11.99 -5.88
C PRO A 19 -6.21 10.95 -5.44
N GLY A 20 -4.94 11.33 -5.53
CA GLY A 20 -3.83 10.45 -5.19
C GLY A 20 -3.49 9.52 -6.32
N LYS A 21 -2.70 8.51 -6.05
CA LYS A 21 -2.21 7.61 -7.10
C LYS A 21 -2.12 6.14 -6.68
N ILE A 22 -2.78 5.80 -5.57
CA ILE A 22 -2.89 4.40 -5.14
C ILE A 22 -4.34 4.07 -4.82
N GLU A 23 -4.64 2.78 -4.78
CA GLU A 23 -5.96 2.30 -4.38
C GLU A 23 -5.82 0.95 -3.70
N VAL A 24 -6.87 0.54 -2.98
CA VAL A 24 -6.93 -0.77 -2.34
C VAL A 24 -7.93 -1.61 -3.12
N VAL A 25 -7.50 -2.80 -3.53
CA VAL A 25 -8.30 -3.70 -4.36
C VAL A 25 -8.36 -5.07 -3.71
N PRO A 26 -9.56 -5.65 -3.53
CA PRO A 26 -9.67 -7.03 -3.04
C PRO A 26 -9.09 -8.01 -4.05
N THR A 27 -8.49 -9.10 -3.55
CA THR A 27 -7.94 -10.14 -4.42
C THR A 27 -8.92 -11.30 -4.62
N LYS A 28 -10.01 -11.32 -3.86
CA LYS A 28 -11.04 -12.34 -3.95
C LYS A 28 -12.34 -11.71 -4.43
N GLU A 29 -13.26 -12.55 -4.90
CA GLU A 29 -14.60 -12.08 -5.24
C GLU A 29 -15.28 -11.53 -3.98
N ALA A 30 -15.85 -10.34 -4.08
CA ALA A 30 -16.50 -9.68 -2.96
C ALA A 30 -17.78 -8.99 -3.44
N LYS A 31 -18.62 -9.71 -4.21
CA LYS A 31 -19.80 -9.14 -4.87
C LYS A 31 -21.11 -9.61 -4.27
N THR A 32 -21.18 -10.78 -3.66
CA THR A 32 -22.39 -11.38 -3.18
C THR A 32 -22.41 -11.44 -1.65
N GLN A 33 -23.60 -11.70 -1.09
CA GLN A 33 -23.74 -11.92 0.35
C GLN A 33 -22.92 -13.12 0.80
N ARG A 34 -22.85 -14.15 -0.04
CA ARG A 34 -22.04 -15.31 0.28
C ARG A 34 -20.57 -14.92 0.36
N ASP A 35 -20.09 -14.13 -0.59
CA ASP A 35 -18.69 -13.66 -0.58
C ASP A 35 -18.38 -12.89 0.70
N LEU A 36 -19.28 -11.99 1.10
CA LEU A 36 -19.10 -11.21 2.31
C LEU A 36 -19.13 -12.09 3.57
N SER A 37 -19.95 -13.13 3.58
CA SER A 37 -19.99 -14.04 4.71
C SER A 37 -18.71 -14.87 4.84
N LEU A 38 -18.00 -15.07 3.76
CA LEU A 38 -16.70 -15.74 3.78
C LEU A 38 -15.57 -14.76 4.11
N ALA A 39 -15.67 -13.54 3.55
CA ALA A 39 -14.62 -12.54 3.73
C ALA A 39 -14.66 -11.89 5.12
N TYR A 40 -15.84 -11.85 5.73
CA TYR A 40 -16.00 -11.25 7.03
C TYR A 40 -16.85 -12.16 7.92
N SER A 41 -17.96 -11.67 8.46
CA SER A 41 -18.74 -12.43 9.44
C SER A 41 -19.77 -13.33 8.75
N PRO A 42 -19.89 -14.60 9.14
CA PRO A 42 -19.17 -15.33 10.20
C PRO A 42 -17.94 -16.10 9.75
N GLY A 43 -17.70 -16.23 8.44
CA GLY A 43 -16.67 -17.11 7.91
C GLY A 43 -15.25 -16.74 8.34
N VAL A 44 -15.00 -15.48 8.61
CA VAL A 44 -13.67 -14.99 9.00
C VAL A 44 -13.18 -15.60 10.32
N ALA A 45 -14.09 -16.12 11.13
CA ALA A 45 -13.71 -16.77 12.39
C ALA A 45 -12.85 -18.02 12.16
N ALA A 46 -13.07 -18.72 11.04
CA ALA A 46 -12.32 -19.94 10.77
C ALA A 46 -10.82 -19.70 10.62
N PRO A 47 -10.35 -18.81 9.71
CA PRO A 47 -8.92 -18.54 9.65
C PRO A 47 -8.37 -17.88 10.92
N CYS A 48 -9.18 -17.08 11.61
CA CYS A 48 -8.73 -16.51 12.88
C CYS A 48 -8.38 -17.59 13.90
N LEU A 49 -9.22 -18.61 14.02
CA LEU A 49 -8.98 -19.71 14.96
C LEU A 49 -7.79 -20.57 14.53
N GLU A 50 -7.61 -20.78 13.23
CA GLU A 50 -6.46 -21.51 12.73
C GLU A 50 -5.16 -20.79 13.06
N ILE A 51 -5.12 -19.49 12.87
CA ILE A 51 -3.94 -18.68 13.16
C ILE A 51 -3.69 -18.65 14.68
N ALA A 52 -4.74 -18.56 15.48
CA ALA A 52 -4.60 -18.57 16.93
C ALA A 52 -3.98 -19.88 17.41
N ALA A 53 -4.36 -21.00 16.80
CA ALA A 53 -3.81 -22.31 17.16
C ALA A 53 -2.38 -22.49 16.62
N ASN A 54 -2.07 -21.94 15.46
CA ASN A 54 -0.75 -22.02 14.85
C ASN A 54 -0.41 -20.68 14.20
N PRO A 55 0.36 -19.81 14.90
CA PRO A 55 0.64 -18.47 14.39
C PRO A 55 1.29 -18.41 13.01
N GLU A 56 2.01 -19.44 12.59
CA GLU A 56 2.61 -19.49 11.26
C GLU A 56 1.57 -19.48 10.14
N ASP A 57 0.34 -19.89 10.45
CA ASP A 57 -0.73 -19.90 9.47
C ASP A 57 -1.16 -18.47 9.05
N VAL A 58 -0.64 -17.45 9.71
CA VAL A 58 -0.88 -16.06 9.28
C VAL A 58 -0.40 -15.86 7.83
N TYR A 59 0.64 -16.55 7.43
CA TYR A 59 1.16 -16.44 6.06
C TYR A 59 0.31 -17.18 5.04
N LYS A 60 -0.52 -18.11 5.52
CA LYS A 60 -1.40 -18.90 4.67
C LYS A 60 -2.74 -18.20 4.43
N TYR A 61 -3.25 -17.52 5.46
CA TYR A 61 -4.60 -16.98 5.45
C TYR A 61 -4.67 -15.45 5.37
N THR A 62 -3.53 -14.77 5.35
CA THR A 62 -3.52 -13.31 5.24
C THR A 62 -2.48 -12.84 4.22
N ALA A 63 -2.52 -11.57 3.91
CA ALA A 63 -1.57 -10.94 2.99
C ALA A 63 -0.25 -10.56 3.67
N LYS A 64 -0.03 -10.96 4.94
CA LYS A 64 1.15 -10.52 5.70
C LYS A 64 2.46 -10.75 4.96
N GLY A 65 2.61 -11.86 4.25
CA GLY A 65 3.83 -12.17 3.51
C GLY A 65 3.98 -11.39 2.20
N ASN A 66 2.95 -10.67 1.79
CA ASN A 66 2.90 -9.99 0.49
C ASN A 66 2.70 -8.48 0.61
N LEU A 67 2.70 -7.94 1.82
CA LEU A 67 2.49 -6.52 2.03
C LEU A 67 3.76 -5.85 2.53
N VAL A 68 4.04 -4.68 1.98
CA VAL A 68 5.11 -3.80 2.41
C VAL A 68 4.48 -2.46 2.75
N ALA A 69 4.72 -1.96 3.95
CA ALA A 69 4.17 -0.69 4.38
C ALA A 69 5.23 0.40 4.30
N VAL A 70 4.83 1.56 3.83
CA VAL A 70 5.68 2.76 3.84
C VAL A 70 5.10 3.68 4.90
N ILE A 71 5.86 3.93 5.95
CA ILE A 71 5.37 4.66 7.11
C ILE A 71 6.26 5.88 7.38
N SER A 72 5.62 7.01 7.65
CA SER A 72 6.35 8.23 7.99
C SER A 72 5.45 9.14 8.81
N ASN A 73 6.06 9.91 9.71
CA ASN A 73 5.36 10.97 10.42
C ASN A 73 5.56 12.35 9.77
N GLY A 74 6.29 12.39 8.63
CA GLY A 74 6.48 13.62 7.88
C GLY A 74 7.48 14.59 8.49
N THR A 75 8.34 14.14 9.40
CA THR A 75 9.32 15.01 10.05
C THR A 75 10.53 15.31 9.19
N ALA A 76 10.79 14.49 8.17
CA ALA A 76 11.90 14.69 7.25
C ALA A 76 11.52 14.13 5.88
N VAL A 77 10.97 15.00 5.03
CA VAL A 77 10.43 14.60 3.73
C VAL A 77 11.25 15.22 2.61
N LEU A 78 12.13 14.42 2.00
CA LEU A 78 13.02 14.83 0.91
C LEU A 78 13.77 16.12 1.29
N GLY A 79 13.80 17.11 0.44
CA GLY A 79 14.41 18.41 0.74
C GLY A 79 13.45 19.38 1.42
N LEU A 80 12.24 18.96 1.78
CA LEU A 80 11.22 19.83 2.33
C LEU A 80 11.22 19.86 3.86
N GLY A 81 11.92 18.92 4.50
CA GLY A 81 12.05 18.91 5.95
C GLY A 81 10.79 18.41 6.66
N ASP A 82 10.49 19.05 7.77
CA ASP A 82 9.38 18.65 8.65
C ASP A 82 8.08 19.33 8.18
N ILE A 83 7.34 18.64 7.32
CA ILE A 83 6.08 19.18 6.79
C ILE A 83 4.85 18.43 7.29
N GLY A 84 5.04 17.44 8.16
CA GLY A 84 3.96 16.69 8.78
C GLY A 84 3.51 15.48 8.00
N PRO A 85 2.70 14.63 8.63
CA PRO A 85 2.32 13.35 8.03
C PRO A 85 1.38 13.48 6.84
N GLU A 86 0.50 14.46 6.83
CA GLU A 86 -0.42 14.62 5.70
C GLU A 86 0.30 15.15 4.46
N ALA A 87 1.11 16.17 4.63
CA ALA A 87 1.85 16.74 3.51
C ALA A 87 2.88 15.78 2.95
N GLY A 88 3.34 14.80 3.74
CA GLY A 88 4.25 13.77 3.28
C GLY A 88 3.59 12.64 2.49
N LYS A 89 2.26 12.56 2.47
CA LYS A 89 1.55 11.46 1.80
C LYS A 89 1.89 11.28 0.33
N PRO A 90 1.99 12.34 -0.48
CA PRO A 90 2.36 12.12 -1.89
C PRO A 90 3.67 11.39 -2.08
N VAL A 91 4.66 11.64 -1.21
CA VAL A 91 5.95 10.95 -1.27
C VAL A 91 5.77 9.49 -0.88
N MET A 92 4.99 9.23 0.16
CA MET A 92 4.74 7.86 0.62
C MET A 92 3.98 7.06 -0.42
N GLU A 93 3.00 7.67 -1.08
CA GLU A 93 2.30 7.03 -2.18
C GLU A 93 3.24 6.76 -3.35
N GLY A 94 4.14 7.69 -3.63
CA GLY A 94 5.14 7.51 -4.67
C GLY A 94 6.05 6.32 -4.41
N LYS A 95 6.47 6.13 -3.17
CA LYS A 95 7.24 4.94 -2.79
C LYS A 95 6.44 3.67 -3.00
N GLY A 96 5.14 3.70 -2.66
CA GLY A 96 4.25 2.59 -2.91
C GLY A 96 4.18 2.23 -4.39
N VAL A 97 4.08 3.24 -5.24
CA VAL A 97 4.06 3.05 -6.70
C VAL A 97 5.37 2.41 -7.17
N LEU A 98 6.51 2.87 -6.64
CA LEU A 98 7.81 2.29 -6.98
C LEU A 98 7.88 0.82 -6.60
N PHE A 99 7.43 0.46 -5.41
CA PHE A 99 7.40 -0.94 -4.98
C PHE A 99 6.51 -1.76 -5.90
N LYS A 100 5.38 -1.23 -6.32
CA LYS A 100 4.48 -1.94 -7.22
C LYS A 100 5.12 -2.19 -8.58
N ILE A 101 5.79 -1.20 -9.13
CA ILE A 101 6.46 -1.32 -10.43
C ILE A 101 7.54 -2.40 -10.38
N PHE A 102 8.42 -2.33 -9.39
CA PHE A 102 9.54 -3.26 -9.28
C PHE A 102 9.13 -4.61 -8.71
N ARG A 103 7.97 -4.69 -8.05
CA ARG A 103 7.50 -5.93 -7.45
C ARG A 103 7.10 -6.99 -8.47
N SER A 104 6.80 -6.61 -9.68
CA SER A 104 6.50 -7.57 -10.74
C SER A 104 7.77 -8.23 -11.29
N GLU A 105 8.95 -7.77 -10.86
CA GLU A 105 10.23 -8.25 -11.33
C GLU A 105 10.78 -9.36 -10.44
N GLU A 106 11.75 -10.12 -10.96
CA GLU A 106 12.37 -11.23 -10.25
C GLU A 106 13.12 -10.80 -9.00
N HIS A 107 13.60 -9.58 -8.96
CA HIS A 107 14.41 -9.06 -7.87
C HIS A 107 13.63 -8.28 -6.82
N THR A 108 12.34 -8.56 -6.71
CA THR A 108 11.46 -7.91 -5.73
C THR A 108 11.99 -8.03 -4.30
N SER A 109 12.41 -9.23 -3.91
CA SER A 109 12.94 -9.48 -2.57
C SER A 109 14.17 -8.62 -2.28
N GLU A 110 15.03 -8.48 -3.28
CA GLU A 110 16.23 -7.68 -3.18
C GLU A 110 15.89 -6.20 -2.98
N LEU A 111 14.91 -5.72 -3.73
CA LEU A 111 14.46 -4.34 -3.59
C LEU A 111 13.84 -4.05 -2.24
N GLN A 112 13.02 -4.96 -1.74
CA GLN A 112 12.40 -4.83 -0.43
C GLN A 112 13.47 -4.75 0.66
N SER A 113 14.47 -5.62 0.58
CA SER A 113 15.57 -5.64 1.51
C SER A 113 16.36 -4.33 1.45
N ARG A 114 16.61 -3.83 0.24
CA ARG A 114 17.36 -2.60 0.00
C ARG A 114 16.70 -1.38 0.61
N PHE A 115 15.38 -1.28 0.51
CA PHE A 115 14.64 -0.13 1.02
C PHE A 115 14.24 -0.27 2.48
N GLY A 116 14.41 -1.44 3.07
CA GLY A 116 14.26 -1.63 4.50
C GLY A 116 12.86 -1.39 5.05
N ILE A 117 11.84 -1.78 4.32
CA ILE A 117 10.47 -1.57 4.77
C ILE A 117 9.84 -2.84 5.29
#